data_3babd9b774f5c59da7c8250044a5b372
#
_entry.id   3babd9b774f5c59da7c8250044a5b372
#
_cell.length_a   1.000
_cell.length_b   1.000
_cell.length_c   1.000
_cell.angle_alpha   90.00
_cell.angle_beta   90.00
_cell.angle_gamma   90.00
#
_symmetry.space_group_name_H-M   'P 1'
#
loop_
_entity.id
_entity.type
_entity.pdbx_description
1 polymer ?
#
loop_
_entity_poly.entity_id
_entity_poly.type
_entity_poly.pdbx_seq_one_letter_code
_entity_poly.pdbx_strand_id
1 'polypeptide(L)'
;MLFRSAGVKIAAIGPGTAEVLADHNLVADLIPERFIAESLLEAFPLPNDTDQRRVLLARAEVARDVLPDGLRDLGWRVDVVDAYRTIPVEPSDAERERIIGADIVTFTSSSTVDNWVAAFGVDTLPKVVACIGPITADTARRAGLRVDVIADVHTIDGLVDALVERSAHPTAPKKKTPRRSSRGPRFGRQQRRA
;
A
#
# COMPACT_ATOMS: atom_id res chain seq x y z
N MET A 1 -0.57 28.10 -19.10
CA MET A 1 0.30 28.93 -18.23
C MET A 1 0.53 28.13 -16.97
N LEU A 2 1.73 27.58 -16.77
CA LEU A 2 2.06 26.76 -15.59
C LEU A 2 2.15 27.67 -14.37
N PHE A 3 1.20 27.57 -13.47
CA PHE A 3 1.30 28.21 -12.15
C PHE A 3 2.23 27.41 -11.25
N ARG A 4 3.51 27.71 -11.32
CA ARG A 4 4.50 27.20 -10.39
C ARG A 4 5.06 28.36 -9.58
N SER A 5 4.91 28.34 -8.27
CA SER A 5 5.60 29.30 -7.42
C SER A 5 7.11 29.14 -7.68
N ALA A 6 7.77 30.22 -8.09
CA ALA A 6 9.19 30.18 -8.44
C ALA A 6 10.01 29.58 -7.28
N GLY A 7 10.76 28.52 -7.55
CA GLY A 7 11.63 27.84 -6.56
C GLY A 7 10.98 26.74 -5.71
N VAL A 8 9.67 26.51 -5.79
CA VAL A 8 9.02 25.38 -5.11
C VAL A 8 9.24 24.10 -5.90
N LYS A 9 9.73 23.05 -5.24
CA LYS A 9 9.85 21.70 -5.78
C LYS A 9 8.69 20.83 -5.31
N ILE A 10 8.24 19.91 -6.14
CA ILE A 10 7.12 19.03 -5.85
C ILE A 10 7.61 17.58 -5.90
N ALA A 11 7.40 16.85 -4.80
CA ALA A 11 7.61 15.41 -4.74
C ALA A 11 6.27 14.69 -4.70
N ALA A 12 6.11 13.66 -5.52
CA ALA A 12 4.96 12.78 -5.53
C ALA A 12 5.39 11.37 -5.09
N ILE A 13 4.58 10.72 -4.28
CA ILE A 13 4.88 9.37 -3.77
C ILE A 13 4.85 8.30 -4.88
N GLY A 14 4.12 8.57 -5.97
CA GLY A 14 3.99 7.63 -7.08
C GLY A 14 3.38 8.26 -8.32
N PRO A 15 3.31 7.49 -9.43
CA PRO A 15 2.87 7.98 -10.74
C PRO A 15 1.42 8.46 -10.73
N GLY A 16 0.49 7.78 -10.04
CA GLY A 16 -0.91 8.23 -10.00
C GLY A 16 -1.07 9.64 -9.41
N THR A 17 -0.29 9.99 -8.36
CA THR A 17 -0.28 11.37 -7.83
C THR A 17 0.34 12.33 -8.84
N ALA A 18 1.40 11.93 -9.53
CA ALA A 18 2.08 12.76 -10.53
C ALA A 18 1.18 13.02 -11.76
N GLU A 19 0.38 12.04 -12.17
CA GLU A 19 -0.61 12.20 -13.27
C GLU A 19 -1.69 13.22 -12.91
N VAL A 20 -2.29 13.11 -11.71
CA VAL A 20 -3.28 14.10 -11.24
C VAL A 20 -2.67 15.49 -11.13
N LEU A 21 -1.43 15.62 -10.67
CA LEU A 21 -0.72 16.91 -10.69
C LEU A 21 -0.56 17.45 -12.11
N ALA A 22 -0.23 16.59 -13.08
CA ALA A 22 -0.08 16.99 -14.48
C ALA A 22 -1.38 17.47 -15.10
N ASP A 23 -2.54 16.89 -14.76
CA ASP A 23 -3.86 17.36 -15.17
C ASP A 23 -4.15 18.80 -14.70
N HIS A 24 -3.53 19.19 -13.58
CA HIS A 24 -3.57 20.55 -13.06
C HIS A 24 -2.39 21.42 -13.49
N ASN A 25 -1.65 21.02 -14.53
CA ASN A 25 -0.45 21.71 -15.03
C ASN A 25 0.68 21.84 -13.98
N LEU A 26 0.78 20.90 -13.05
CA LEU A 26 1.85 20.79 -12.07
C LEU A 26 2.73 19.59 -12.43
N VAL A 27 4.04 19.77 -12.38
CA VAL A 27 5.00 18.68 -12.68
C VAL A 27 5.72 18.31 -11.40
N ALA A 28 5.68 17.01 -11.05
CA ALA A 28 6.48 16.48 -9.96
C ALA A 28 7.97 16.49 -10.35
N ASP A 29 8.82 17.05 -9.49
CA ASP A 29 10.27 17.09 -9.67
C ASP A 29 10.93 15.78 -9.19
N LEU A 30 10.25 15.06 -8.28
CA LEU A 30 10.72 13.82 -7.67
C LEU A 30 9.59 12.82 -7.58
N ILE A 31 9.81 11.63 -8.12
CA ILE A 31 8.98 10.44 -7.97
C ILE A 31 9.95 9.29 -7.65
N PRO A 32 9.78 8.55 -6.55
CA PRO A 32 10.67 7.45 -6.21
C PRO A 32 10.45 6.23 -7.13
N GLU A 33 11.45 5.35 -7.22
CA GLU A 33 11.34 4.11 -8.01
C GLU A 33 10.31 3.13 -7.43
N ARG A 34 10.24 3.05 -6.09
CA ARG A 34 9.22 2.29 -5.36
C ARG A 34 8.28 3.28 -4.68
N PHE A 35 6.99 3.09 -4.83
CA PHE A 35 5.95 4.05 -4.39
C PHE A 35 5.64 3.91 -2.89
N ILE A 36 6.68 3.98 -2.07
CA ILE A 36 6.64 3.88 -0.61
C ILE A 36 7.44 5.02 0.03
N ALA A 37 7.10 5.36 1.27
CA ALA A 37 7.72 6.46 2.00
C ALA A 37 9.24 6.30 2.13
N GLU A 38 9.71 5.09 2.37
CA GLU A 38 11.12 4.75 2.52
C GLU A 38 11.92 5.06 1.23
N SER A 39 11.37 4.71 0.06
CA SER A 39 12.03 4.99 -1.21
C SER A 39 11.99 6.49 -1.57
N LEU A 40 10.96 7.21 -1.16
CA LEU A 40 10.92 8.66 -1.31
C LEU A 40 11.98 9.33 -0.44
N LEU A 41 12.22 8.85 0.79
CA LEU A 41 13.29 9.34 1.66
C LEU A 41 14.67 9.09 1.07
N GLU A 42 14.90 7.88 0.52
CA GLU A 42 16.17 7.52 -0.14
C GLU A 42 16.50 8.47 -1.31
N ALA A 43 15.46 8.89 -2.05
CA ALA A 43 15.58 9.77 -3.21
C ALA A 43 15.55 11.27 -2.85
N PHE A 44 15.20 11.60 -1.60
CA PHE A 44 15.00 13.00 -1.21
C PHE A 44 16.36 13.71 -1.05
N PRO A 45 16.53 14.91 -1.63
CA PRO A 45 17.79 15.62 -1.50
C PRO A 45 18.05 16.07 -0.06
N LEU A 46 19.30 16.20 0.31
CA LEU A 46 19.68 16.85 1.56
C LEU A 46 19.36 18.36 1.47
N PRO A 47 18.97 19.00 2.59
CA PRO A 47 18.72 20.43 2.59
C PRO A 47 20.02 21.21 2.35
N ASN A 48 19.95 22.23 1.51
CA ASN A 48 21.05 23.16 1.33
C ASN A 48 21.20 24.06 2.55
N ASP A 49 22.38 24.72 2.71
CA ASP A 49 22.67 25.63 3.84
C ASP A 49 21.86 26.93 3.87
N THR A 50 20.89 27.11 2.98
CA THR A 50 20.03 28.28 2.88
C THR A 50 18.78 28.14 3.74
N ASP A 51 18.10 29.26 4.04
CA ASP A 51 16.84 29.32 4.83
C ASP A 51 15.64 28.54 4.22
N GLN A 52 15.82 27.92 3.05
CA GLN A 52 14.80 27.16 2.33
C GLN A 52 14.73 25.67 2.73
N ARG A 53 14.81 25.37 4.02
CA ARG A 53 14.77 23.98 4.54
C ARG A 53 13.36 23.55 4.94
N ARG A 54 12.34 23.98 4.20
CA ARG A 54 10.94 23.71 4.57
C ARG A 54 10.31 22.74 3.60
N VAL A 55 9.64 21.73 4.15
CA VAL A 55 8.79 20.79 3.41
C VAL A 55 7.37 20.92 3.96
N LEU A 56 6.42 21.22 3.06
CA LEU A 56 4.99 21.06 3.35
C LEU A 56 4.60 19.64 2.95
N LEU A 57 4.18 18.84 3.91
CA LEU A 57 3.71 17.48 3.69
C LEU A 57 2.19 17.43 3.84
N ALA A 58 1.49 17.47 2.71
CA ALA A 58 0.05 17.25 2.64
C ALA A 58 -0.24 15.74 2.58
N ARG A 59 -0.90 15.18 3.61
CA ARG A 59 -1.15 13.73 3.70
C ARG A 59 -2.51 13.41 4.32
N ALA A 60 -2.86 12.13 4.36
CA ALA A 60 -4.00 11.68 5.15
C ALA A 60 -3.78 11.95 6.65
N GLU A 61 -4.86 12.29 7.38
CA GLU A 61 -4.87 12.46 8.83
C GLU A 61 -4.26 11.23 9.54
N VAL A 62 -4.66 10.04 9.12
CA VAL A 62 -4.09 8.78 9.61
C VAL A 62 -3.10 8.23 8.59
N ALA A 63 -1.81 8.36 8.88
CA ALA A 63 -0.72 7.84 8.07
C ALA A 63 0.49 7.51 8.95
N ARG A 64 1.40 6.65 8.46
CA ARG A 64 2.65 6.32 9.16
C ARG A 64 3.57 7.56 9.23
N ASP A 65 4.26 7.75 10.36
CA ASP A 65 5.15 8.90 10.55
C ASP A 65 6.56 8.70 9.95
N VAL A 66 6.79 7.60 9.23
CA VAL A 66 8.06 7.29 8.57
C VAL A 66 8.57 8.45 7.70
N LEU A 67 7.70 9.04 6.88
CA LEU A 67 8.10 10.12 5.98
C LEU A 67 8.40 11.43 6.71
N PRO A 68 7.52 11.99 7.57
CA PRO A 68 7.83 13.23 8.27
C PRO A 68 9.02 13.10 9.22
N ASP A 69 9.17 11.97 9.88
CA ASP A 69 10.29 11.76 10.81
C ASP A 69 11.62 11.61 10.05
N GLY A 70 11.64 10.79 8.99
CA GLY A 70 12.82 10.64 8.15
C GLY A 70 13.25 11.95 7.47
N LEU A 71 12.31 12.80 7.04
CA LEU A 71 12.65 14.13 6.51
C LEU A 71 13.24 15.04 7.57
N ARG A 72 12.75 14.98 8.82
CA ARG A 72 13.34 15.73 9.95
C ARG A 72 14.75 15.24 10.27
N ASP A 73 14.96 13.93 10.26
CA ASP A 73 16.28 13.32 10.47
C ASP A 73 17.28 13.72 9.38
N LEU A 74 16.82 13.93 8.14
CA LEU A 74 17.62 14.50 7.05
C LEU A 74 17.91 16.00 7.22
N GLY A 75 17.33 16.68 8.22
CA GLY A 75 17.55 18.08 8.53
C GLY A 75 16.52 19.05 7.93
N TRP A 76 15.39 18.56 7.38
CA TRP A 76 14.30 19.37 6.89
C TRP A 76 13.39 19.86 8.02
N ARG A 77 12.84 21.07 7.88
CA ARG A 77 11.71 21.55 8.68
C ARG A 77 10.43 21.09 8.01
N VAL A 78 9.67 20.20 8.65
CA VAL A 78 8.49 19.56 8.08
C VAL A 78 7.23 20.09 8.71
N ASP A 79 6.42 20.77 7.92
CA ASP A 79 5.05 21.18 8.26
C ASP A 79 4.10 20.11 7.71
N VAL A 80 3.41 19.38 8.58
CA VAL A 80 2.44 18.35 8.21
C VAL A 80 1.05 18.98 8.18
N VAL A 81 0.31 18.72 7.11
CA VAL A 81 -1.08 19.16 6.94
C VAL A 81 -1.96 17.97 6.61
N ASP A 82 -3.01 17.78 7.39
CA ASP A 82 -4.04 16.80 7.12
C ASP A 82 -4.90 17.27 5.95
N ALA A 83 -4.58 16.78 4.75
CA ALA A 83 -5.25 17.17 3.52
C ALA A 83 -6.60 16.43 3.34
N TYR A 84 -6.71 15.23 3.89
CA TYR A 84 -7.93 14.43 3.85
C TYR A 84 -7.94 13.39 4.97
N ARG A 85 -9.12 12.85 5.23
CA ARG A 85 -9.30 11.68 6.10
C ARG A 85 -10.16 10.64 5.40
N THR A 86 -9.84 9.37 5.62
CA THR A 86 -10.67 8.26 5.18
C THR A 86 -11.79 8.08 6.21
N ILE A 87 -13.03 8.20 5.75
CA ILE A 87 -14.21 7.92 6.58
C ILE A 87 -14.90 6.66 6.06
N PRO A 88 -15.28 5.71 6.91
CA PRO A 88 -16.11 4.60 6.50
C PRO A 88 -17.48 5.13 6.07
N VAL A 89 -17.99 4.61 4.96
CA VAL A 89 -19.35 4.87 4.50
C VAL A 89 -20.22 3.69 4.89
N GLU A 90 -21.31 3.94 5.60
CA GLU A 90 -22.30 2.90 5.86
C GLU A 90 -23.16 2.71 4.59
N PRO A 91 -23.10 1.52 3.97
CA PRO A 91 -23.90 1.25 2.79
C PRO A 91 -25.39 1.19 3.15
N SER A 92 -26.24 1.75 2.30
CA SER A 92 -27.69 1.60 2.36
C SER A 92 -28.11 0.14 2.19
N ASP A 93 -29.34 -0.21 2.56
CA ASP A 93 -29.84 -1.58 2.43
C ASP A 93 -29.76 -2.09 0.98
N ALA A 94 -30.11 -1.25 0.00
CA ALA A 94 -30.01 -1.59 -1.42
C ALA A 94 -28.57 -1.81 -1.90
N GLU A 95 -27.62 -1.08 -1.34
CA GLU A 95 -26.19 -1.31 -1.61
C GLU A 95 -25.69 -2.57 -0.94
N ARG A 96 -26.13 -2.86 0.29
CA ARG A 96 -25.82 -4.12 0.99
C ARG A 96 -26.29 -5.34 0.20
N GLU A 97 -27.51 -5.33 -0.33
CA GLU A 97 -28.04 -6.41 -1.17
C GLU A 97 -27.19 -6.63 -2.43
N ARG A 98 -26.81 -5.55 -3.11
CA ARG A 98 -25.93 -5.65 -4.29
C ARG A 98 -24.54 -6.18 -3.95
N ILE A 99 -23.96 -5.76 -2.82
CA ILE A 99 -22.64 -6.18 -2.36
C ILE A 99 -22.64 -7.66 -1.97
N ILE A 100 -23.67 -8.12 -1.26
CA ILE A 100 -23.82 -9.54 -0.88
C ILE A 100 -24.00 -10.42 -2.11
N GLY A 101 -24.64 -9.93 -3.16
CA GLY A 101 -24.80 -10.64 -4.45
C GLY A 101 -23.58 -10.63 -5.37
N ALA A 102 -22.51 -9.94 -5.01
CA ALA A 102 -21.30 -9.87 -5.84
C ALA A 102 -20.54 -11.20 -5.87
N ASP A 103 -19.96 -11.54 -7.01
CA ASP A 103 -19.11 -12.73 -7.14
C ASP A 103 -17.66 -12.50 -6.67
N ILE A 104 -17.19 -11.25 -6.73
CA ILE A 104 -15.80 -10.88 -6.44
C ILE A 104 -15.78 -9.64 -5.55
N VAL A 105 -14.90 -9.65 -4.55
CA VAL A 105 -14.50 -8.43 -3.82
C VAL A 105 -13.00 -8.18 -4.04
N THR A 106 -12.65 -6.92 -4.27
CA THR A 106 -11.26 -6.47 -4.42
C THR A 106 -10.88 -5.54 -3.28
N PHE A 107 -9.74 -5.80 -2.66
CA PHE A 107 -9.17 -4.94 -1.64
C PHE A 107 -7.88 -4.29 -2.16
N THR A 108 -7.88 -2.97 -2.24
CA THR A 108 -6.76 -2.18 -2.74
C THR A 108 -5.90 -1.55 -1.64
N SER A 109 -6.31 -1.70 -0.38
CA SER A 109 -5.58 -1.22 0.81
C SER A 109 -6.01 -1.97 2.07
N SER A 110 -5.20 -1.88 3.13
CA SER A 110 -5.59 -2.40 4.45
C SER A 110 -6.85 -1.75 4.98
N SER A 111 -7.02 -0.44 4.80
CA SER A 111 -8.22 0.28 5.27
C SER A 111 -9.51 -0.19 4.58
N THR A 112 -9.46 -0.62 3.31
CA THR A 112 -10.63 -1.20 2.65
C THR A 112 -11.03 -2.55 3.25
N VAL A 113 -10.06 -3.33 3.73
CA VAL A 113 -10.32 -4.57 4.47
C VAL A 113 -10.99 -4.26 5.81
N ASP A 114 -10.42 -3.33 6.58
CA ASP A 114 -10.94 -2.96 7.90
C ASP A 114 -12.38 -2.41 7.80
N ASN A 115 -12.63 -1.55 6.81
CA ASN A 115 -13.97 -1.00 6.54
C ASN A 115 -14.95 -2.08 6.11
N TRP A 116 -14.53 -3.06 5.31
CA TRP A 116 -15.38 -4.20 4.95
C TRP A 116 -15.80 -5.00 6.19
N VAL A 117 -14.83 -5.35 7.03
CA VAL A 117 -15.10 -6.14 8.25
C VAL A 117 -16.04 -5.38 9.20
N ALA A 118 -15.84 -4.06 9.33
CA ALA A 118 -16.72 -3.22 10.15
C ALA A 118 -18.16 -3.16 9.61
N ALA A 119 -18.34 -3.11 8.28
CA ALA A 119 -19.66 -2.96 7.65
C ALA A 119 -20.38 -4.29 7.45
N PHE A 120 -19.69 -5.38 7.15
CA PHE A 120 -20.28 -6.66 6.70
C PHE A 120 -19.88 -7.86 7.56
N GLY A 121 -18.91 -7.72 8.45
CA GLY A 121 -18.34 -8.84 9.21
C GLY A 121 -17.43 -9.72 8.35
N VAL A 122 -16.99 -10.83 8.94
CA VAL A 122 -16.06 -11.78 8.30
C VAL A 122 -16.75 -12.90 7.53
N ASP A 123 -18.01 -13.15 7.82
CA ASP A 123 -18.80 -14.25 7.24
C ASP A 123 -19.46 -13.87 5.90
N THR A 124 -19.61 -12.57 5.63
CA THR A 124 -20.23 -12.06 4.40
C THR A 124 -19.17 -11.81 3.36
N LEU A 125 -18.75 -12.87 2.64
CA LEU A 125 -17.73 -12.76 1.61
C LEU A 125 -18.23 -13.27 0.26
N PRO A 126 -17.97 -12.53 -0.84
CA PRO A 126 -18.10 -13.02 -2.20
C PRO A 126 -17.27 -14.29 -2.45
N LYS A 127 -17.57 -15.02 -3.56
CA LYS A 127 -16.90 -16.27 -3.92
C LYS A 127 -15.40 -16.10 -4.10
N VAL A 128 -14.95 -14.92 -4.54
CA VAL A 128 -13.55 -14.59 -4.78
C VAL A 128 -13.17 -13.34 -4.01
N VAL A 129 -12.09 -13.43 -3.27
CA VAL A 129 -11.47 -12.32 -2.53
C VAL A 129 -10.10 -12.04 -3.13
N ALA A 130 -9.91 -10.86 -3.71
CA ALA A 130 -8.68 -10.46 -4.36
C ALA A 130 -8.04 -9.26 -3.65
N CYS A 131 -6.74 -9.30 -3.46
CA CYS A 131 -5.95 -8.24 -2.84
C CYS A 131 -4.91 -7.71 -3.82
N ILE A 132 -4.72 -6.39 -3.84
CA ILE A 132 -3.76 -5.71 -4.71
C ILE A 132 -2.30 -6.11 -4.42
N GLY A 133 -2.01 -6.57 -3.20
CA GLY A 133 -0.67 -6.96 -2.82
C GLY A 133 -0.59 -7.65 -1.45
N PRO A 134 0.61 -8.09 -1.05
CA PRO A 134 0.81 -8.92 0.14
C PRO A 134 0.42 -8.22 1.44
N ILE A 135 0.66 -6.93 1.59
CA ILE A 135 0.32 -6.18 2.82
C ILE A 135 -1.20 -6.18 3.03
N THR A 136 -1.98 -5.92 1.98
CA THR A 136 -3.45 -5.95 2.03
C THR A 136 -3.95 -7.37 2.30
N ALA A 137 -3.33 -8.38 1.66
CA ALA A 137 -3.67 -9.78 1.86
C ALA A 137 -3.39 -10.24 3.30
N ASP A 138 -2.30 -9.80 3.91
CA ASP A 138 -1.96 -10.13 5.29
C ASP A 138 -2.92 -9.45 6.28
N THR A 139 -3.36 -8.22 5.99
CA THR A 139 -4.41 -7.55 6.76
C THR A 139 -5.72 -8.35 6.67
N ALA A 140 -6.15 -8.75 5.48
CA ALA A 140 -7.34 -9.55 5.27
C ALA A 140 -7.29 -10.88 6.06
N ARG A 141 -6.17 -11.60 5.98
CA ARG A 141 -5.98 -12.87 6.71
C ARG A 141 -6.00 -12.69 8.23
N ARG A 142 -5.36 -11.63 8.75
CA ARG A 142 -5.39 -11.30 10.18
C ARG A 142 -6.79 -10.94 10.67
N ALA A 143 -7.58 -10.32 9.82
CA ALA A 143 -8.98 -10.02 10.09
C ALA A 143 -9.92 -11.24 9.97
N GLY A 144 -9.39 -12.42 9.60
CA GLY A 144 -10.15 -13.65 9.43
C GLY A 144 -10.75 -13.85 8.04
N LEU A 145 -10.44 -12.99 7.07
CA LEU A 145 -10.96 -13.12 5.72
C LEU A 145 -10.13 -14.14 4.91
N ARG A 146 -10.83 -14.86 4.02
CA ARG A 146 -10.19 -15.66 2.97
C ARG A 146 -9.53 -14.73 1.94
N VAL A 147 -8.40 -15.14 1.39
CA VAL A 147 -7.73 -14.47 0.27
C VAL A 147 -7.47 -15.49 -0.83
N ASP A 148 -8.07 -15.28 -1.98
CA ASP A 148 -8.02 -16.21 -3.11
C ASP A 148 -7.03 -15.76 -4.19
N VAL A 149 -6.86 -14.45 -4.37
CA VAL A 149 -5.97 -13.84 -5.37
C VAL A 149 -5.13 -12.76 -4.70
N ILE A 150 -3.85 -12.70 -5.04
CA ILE A 150 -2.97 -11.59 -4.73
C ILE A 150 -2.30 -11.22 -6.05
N ALA A 151 -2.38 -9.95 -6.44
CA ALA A 151 -1.71 -9.49 -7.65
C ALA A 151 -0.19 -9.53 -7.49
N ASP A 152 0.51 -9.98 -8.53
CA ASP A 152 1.98 -9.97 -8.58
C ASP A 152 2.52 -8.54 -8.81
N VAL A 153 1.82 -7.77 -9.64
CA VAL A 153 2.06 -6.34 -9.85
C VAL A 153 1.03 -5.57 -9.03
N HIS A 154 1.51 -4.77 -8.07
CA HIS A 154 0.66 -4.10 -7.07
C HIS A 154 0.03 -2.80 -7.61
N THR A 155 -0.62 -2.90 -8.76
CA THR A 155 -1.37 -1.83 -9.44
C THR A 155 -2.81 -2.29 -9.69
N ILE A 156 -3.67 -1.37 -10.07
CA ILE A 156 -5.05 -1.71 -10.45
C ILE A 156 -5.05 -2.66 -11.67
N ASP A 157 -4.24 -2.36 -12.68
CA ASP A 157 -4.12 -3.21 -13.87
C ASP A 157 -3.62 -4.61 -13.51
N GLY A 158 -2.58 -4.71 -12.67
CA GLY A 158 -2.09 -6.00 -12.19
C GLY A 158 -3.12 -6.79 -11.37
N LEU A 159 -4.00 -6.11 -10.63
CA LEU A 159 -5.11 -6.77 -9.93
C LEU A 159 -6.17 -7.29 -10.93
N VAL A 160 -6.45 -6.52 -11.97
CA VAL A 160 -7.36 -6.93 -13.05
C VAL A 160 -6.79 -8.13 -13.80
N ASP A 161 -5.51 -8.09 -14.19
CA ASP A 161 -4.83 -9.19 -14.88
C ASP A 161 -4.87 -10.49 -14.05
N ALA A 162 -4.59 -10.39 -12.74
CA ALA A 162 -4.65 -11.54 -11.84
C ALA A 162 -6.05 -12.14 -11.72
N LEU A 163 -7.10 -11.31 -11.79
CA LEU A 163 -8.50 -11.77 -11.81
C LEU A 163 -8.87 -12.41 -13.14
N VAL A 164 -8.42 -11.87 -14.27
CA VAL A 164 -8.62 -12.44 -15.62
C VAL A 164 -7.95 -13.80 -15.71
N GLU A 165 -6.69 -13.92 -15.28
CA GLU A 165 -5.96 -15.19 -15.26
C GLU A 165 -6.67 -16.26 -14.41
N ARG A 166 -7.14 -15.88 -13.21
CA ARG A 166 -7.92 -16.78 -12.38
C ARG A 166 -9.21 -17.23 -13.05
N SER A 167 -9.89 -16.33 -13.76
CA SER A 167 -11.15 -16.65 -14.45
C SER A 167 -10.92 -17.63 -15.60
N ALA A 168 -9.80 -17.52 -16.30
CA ALA A 168 -9.40 -18.44 -17.36
C ALA A 168 -8.99 -19.83 -16.80
N HIS A 169 -8.53 -19.91 -15.52
CA HIS A 169 -8.05 -21.14 -14.89
C HIS A 169 -8.72 -21.36 -13.51
N PRO A 170 -10.03 -21.68 -13.45
CA PRO A 170 -10.79 -21.71 -12.19
C PRO A 170 -10.32 -22.74 -11.16
N THR A 171 -9.47 -23.70 -11.53
CA THR A 171 -9.10 -24.88 -10.72
C THR A 171 -7.62 -25.04 -10.42
N ALA A 172 -6.75 -24.07 -10.73
CA ALA A 172 -5.34 -24.17 -10.42
C ALA A 172 -5.09 -24.03 -8.89
N PRO A 173 -4.60 -25.08 -8.18
CA PRO A 173 -4.27 -24.96 -6.76
C PRO A 173 -3.05 -24.05 -6.60
N LYS A 174 -3.09 -23.16 -5.59
CA LYS A 174 -1.97 -22.29 -5.22
C LYS A 174 -0.68 -23.09 -5.13
N LYS A 175 0.38 -22.69 -5.84
CA LYS A 175 1.75 -23.16 -5.61
C LYS A 175 2.08 -22.87 -4.15
N LYS A 176 2.20 -23.91 -3.32
CA LYS A 176 2.69 -23.79 -1.95
C LYS A 176 4.13 -23.28 -2.03
N THR A 177 4.37 -22.08 -1.55
CA THR A 177 5.73 -21.57 -1.32
C THR A 177 6.48 -22.58 -0.46
N PRO A 178 7.66 -23.10 -0.85
CA PRO A 178 8.37 -24.07 -0.08
C PRO A 178 8.76 -23.47 1.28
N ARG A 179 8.29 -24.07 2.37
CA ARG A 179 8.73 -23.75 3.72
C ARG A 179 10.25 -23.96 3.77
N ARG A 180 10.99 -22.88 3.91
CA ARG A 180 12.42 -22.93 4.19
C ARG A 180 12.60 -23.72 5.49
N SER A 181 13.05 -24.97 5.37
CA SER A 181 13.37 -25.79 6.52
C SER A 181 14.61 -25.19 7.19
N SER A 182 14.43 -24.62 8.38
CA SER A 182 15.51 -24.28 9.28
C SER A 182 16.12 -25.57 9.84
N ARG A 183 17.06 -26.16 9.11
CA ARG A 183 17.97 -27.13 9.70
C ARG A 183 18.97 -26.36 10.55
N GLY A 184 18.75 -26.34 11.86
CA GLY A 184 19.74 -25.89 12.84
C GLY A 184 21.01 -26.74 12.81
N PRO A 185 22.17 -26.16 13.16
CA PRO A 185 23.44 -26.88 13.15
C PRO A 185 23.43 -28.01 14.23
N ARG A 186 23.72 -29.23 13.77
CA ARG A 186 23.99 -30.34 14.67
C ARG A 186 25.33 -30.10 15.36
N PHE A 187 25.32 -29.80 16.65
CA PHE A 187 26.51 -29.83 17.48
C PHE A 187 26.95 -31.29 17.65
N GLY A 188 28.09 -31.64 17.08
CA GLY A 188 28.77 -32.88 17.27
C GLY A 188 29.29 -33.01 18.72
N ARG A 189 28.87 -34.04 19.42
CA ARG A 189 29.35 -34.43 20.74
C ARG A 189 30.73 -35.06 20.57
N GLN A 190 31.80 -34.37 20.91
CA GLN A 190 33.13 -34.95 21.04
C GLN A 190 33.20 -35.75 22.33
N GLN A 191 33.34 -37.07 22.20
CA GLN A 191 33.70 -37.98 23.29
C GLN A 191 35.17 -37.78 23.62
N ARG A 192 35.48 -37.33 24.83
CA ARG A 192 36.82 -37.47 25.41
C ARG A 192 36.94 -38.93 25.93
N ARG A 193 37.94 -39.66 25.42
CA ARG A 193 38.50 -40.83 26.10
C ARG A 193 39.82 -40.42 26.72
N ALA A 194 39.96 -40.85 27.99
CA ALA A 194 41.13 -41.08 28.84
C ALA A 194 42.46 -40.47 28.45
#